data_86251c32fbc7da0c5d9221ad8e1a47ec
#
_entry.id   86251c32fbc7da0c5d9221ad8e1a47ec
#
_cell.length_a   1.000
_cell.length_b   1.000
_cell.length_c   1.000
_cell.angle_alpha   90.00
_cell.angle_beta   90.00
_cell.angle_gamma   90.00
#
_symmetry.space_group_name_H-M   'P 1'
#
loop_
_entity.id
_entity.type
_entity.pdbx_description
1 polymer ?
#
loop_
_entity_poly.entity_id
_entity_poly.type
_entity_poly.pdbx_seq_one_letter_code
_entity_poly.pdbx_strand_id
1 'polypeptide(L)'
;ADYGAPVVLFSGGEPLVREDLEELIAYADDAGIRPVLSTNGTLITEQRARSLRDAGLKYAGVSVDGLPERNDEFRGVEGAFDGAVRGIENCLDAGLKTGLRYTITERNAADLEGVVDLLTDVGVDRFCFYHLDYGGRGTEIVDADLSPADRRRAVQRVCDMTRAYHDRGEEIET
;
A
#
# COMPACT_ATOMS: atom_id res chain seq x y z
N ALA A 1 -18.16 -1.70 -17.43
CA ALA A 1 -19.17 -0.63 -17.27
C ALA A 1 -20.59 -1.25 -17.15
N ASP A 2 -21.00 -2.13 -18.04
CA ASP A 2 -22.35 -2.69 -18.07
C ASP A 2 -22.75 -3.48 -16.81
N TYR A 3 -21.79 -4.02 -16.07
CA TYR A 3 -21.98 -4.68 -14.78
C TYR A 3 -22.03 -3.72 -13.59
N GLY A 4 -21.83 -2.41 -13.79
CA GLY A 4 -21.82 -1.41 -12.73
C GLY A 4 -20.62 -1.52 -11.78
N ALA A 5 -19.50 -2.08 -12.25
CA ALA A 5 -18.27 -2.12 -11.45
C ALA A 5 -17.77 -0.70 -11.13
N PRO A 6 -17.73 -0.28 -9.85
CA PRO A 6 -17.39 1.11 -9.50
C PRO A 6 -15.87 1.34 -9.47
N VAL A 7 -15.07 0.29 -9.31
CA VAL A 7 -13.61 0.36 -9.12
C VAL A 7 -12.93 -0.79 -9.85
N VAL A 8 -11.78 -0.54 -10.43
CA VAL A 8 -10.84 -1.57 -10.88
C VAL A 8 -9.52 -1.40 -10.14
N LEU A 9 -9.04 -2.48 -9.52
CA LEU A 9 -7.74 -2.54 -8.87
C LEU A 9 -6.74 -3.19 -9.82
N PHE A 10 -5.76 -2.41 -10.28
CA PHE A 10 -4.59 -2.95 -10.97
C PHE A 10 -3.63 -3.52 -9.94
N SER A 11 -3.44 -4.82 -9.99
CA SER A 11 -2.64 -5.60 -9.06
C SER A 11 -2.01 -6.80 -9.79
N GLY A 12 -1.39 -7.72 -9.06
CA GLY A 12 -0.80 -8.93 -9.60
C GLY A 12 0.55 -9.20 -8.95
N GLY A 13 1.58 -9.58 -9.71
CA GLY A 13 2.95 -9.56 -9.23
C GLY A 13 3.37 -8.12 -8.94
N GLU A 14 3.81 -7.41 -9.98
CA GLU A 14 4.02 -5.95 -9.94
C GLU A 14 3.40 -5.33 -11.21
N PRO A 15 2.32 -4.56 -11.09
CA PRO A 15 1.64 -4.01 -12.26
C PRO A 15 2.47 -2.99 -13.04
N LEU A 16 3.42 -2.30 -12.38
CA LEU A 16 4.28 -1.29 -13.02
C LEU A 16 5.30 -1.85 -14.02
N VAL A 17 5.46 -3.18 -14.09
CA VAL A 17 6.27 -3.81 -15.15
C VAL A 17 5.54 -3.90 -16.50
N ARG A 18 4.22 -3.61 -16.53
CA ARG A 18 3.46 -3.54 -17.77
C ARG A 18 3.76 -2.24 -18.51
N GLU A 19 3.98 -2.35 -19.81
CA GLU A 19 4.23 -1.20 -20.66
C GLU A 19 2.94 -0.44 -21.01
N ASP A 20 1.80 -1.12 -21.00
CA ASP A 20 0.47 -0.59 -21.36
C ASP A 20 -0.39 -0.21 -20.13
N LEU A 21 0.18 -0.11 -18.94
CA LEU A 21 -0.58 0.14 -17.70
C LEU A 21 -1.34 1.47 -17.76
N GLU A 22 -0.70 2.54 -18.22
CA GLU A 22 -1.34 3.85 -18.34
C GLU A 22 -2.49 3.86 -19.34
N GLU A 23 -2.39 3.10 -20.43
CA GLU A 23 -3.48 2.96 -21.42
C GLU A 23 -4.68 2.26 -20.79
N LEU A 24 -4.44 1.22 -19.97
CA LEU A 24 -5.49 0.51 -19.25
C LEU A 24 -6.15 1.37 -18.18
N ILE A 25 -5.37 2.19 -17.48
CA ILE A 25 -5.86 3.15 -16.49
C ILE A 25 -6.75 4.19 -17.18
N ALA A 26 -6.30 4.79 -18.27
CA ALA A 26 -7.07 5.76 -19.04
C ALA A 26 -8.36 5.16 -19.57
N TYR A 27 -8.31 3.95 -20.11
CA TYR A 27 -9.49 3.25 -20.58
C TYR A 27 -10.54 3.01 -19.47
N ALA A 28 -10.07 2.66 -18.27
CA ALA A 28 -10.95 2.47 -17.12
C ALA A 28 -11.60 3.78 -16.68
N ASP A 29 -10.81 4.87 -16.60
CA ASP A 29 -11.29 6.20 -16.22
C ASP A 29 -12.32 6.75 -17.23
N ASP A 30 -12.04 6.65 -18.52
CA ASP A 30 -12.93 7.01 -19.61
C ASP A 30 -14.26 6.21 -19.59
N ALA A 31 -14.20 4.96 -19.14
CA ALA A 31 -15.38 4.12 -18.96
C ALA A 31 -16.17 4.43 -17.67
N GLY A 32 -15.75 5.43 -16.87
CA GLY A 32 -16.37 5.80 -15.61
C GLY A 32 -16.09 4.80 -14.47
N ILE A 33 -15.09 3.95 -14.62
CA ILE A 33 -14.64 3.00 -13.59
C ILE A 33 -13.43 3.59 -12.89
N ARG A 34 -13.49 3.74 -11.58
CA ARG A 34 -12.39 4.31 -10.78
C ARG A 34 -11.15 3.41 -10.80
N PRO A 35 -10.03 3.81 -11.46
CA PRO A 35 -8.80 3.02 -11.46
C PRO A 35 -8.00 3.26 -10.18
N VAL A 36 -7.56 2.18 -9.53
CA VAL A 36 -6.67 2.20 -8.36
C VAL A 36 -5.55 1.18 -8.55
N LEU A 37 -4.40 1.44 -7.95
CA LEU A 37 -3.18 0.65 -8.11
C LEU A 37 -2.76 0.03 -6.78
N SER A 38 -2.30 -1.23 -6.82
CA SER A 38 -1.58 -1.89 -5.73
C SER A 38 -0.20 -2.31 -6.22
N THR A 39 0.85 -1.76 -5.65
CA THR A 39 2.23 -1.89 -6.13
C THR A 39 3.22 -2.01 -4.97
N ASN A 40 4.43 -2.50 -5.24
CA ASN A 40 5.55 -2.40 -4.30
C ASN A 40 6.19 -1.00 -4.27
N GLY A 41 5.83 -0.10 -5.19
CA GLY A 41 6.26 1.29 -5.25
C GLY A 41 7.66 1.54 -5.82
N THR A 42 8.51 0.52 -5.92
CA THR A 42 9.94 0.69 -6.25
C THR A 42 10.21 1.21 -7.67
N LEU A 43 9.23 1.07 -8.57
CA LEU A 43 9.32 1.54 -9.96
C LEU A 43 8.65 2.90 -10.19
N ILE A 44 8.14 3.56 -9.14
CA ILE A 44 7.48 4.85 -9.25
C ILE A 44 8.55 5.97 -9.21
N THR A 45 9.03 6.37 -10.37
CA THR A 45 9.80 7.60 -10.55
C THR A 45 8.88 8.82 -10.58
N GLU A 46 9.41 10.04 -10.43
CA GLU A 46 8.65 11.28 -10.59
C GLU A 46 7.87 11.31 -11.90
N GLN A 47 8.54 10.94 -13.01
CA GLN A 47 7.91 10.89 -14.33
C GLN A 47 6.78 9.88 -14.37
N ARG A 48 6.98 8.68 -13.77
CA ARG A 48 5.97 7.63 -13.74
C ARG A 48 4.76 8.05 -12.91
N ALA A 49 4.97 8.68 -11.75
CA ALA A 49 3.90 9.20 -10.90
C ALA A 49 3.02 10.22 -11.66
N ARG A 50 3.65 11.15 -12.38
CA ARG A 50 2.93 12.13 -13.23
C ARG A 50 2.17 11.42 -14.35
N SER A 51 2.77 10.46 -15.04
CA SER A 51 2.14 9.69 -16.12
C SER A 51 0.90 8.93 -15.62
N LEU A 52 1.00 8.26 -14.46
CA LEU A 52 -0.12 7.56 -13.84
C LEU A 52 -1.26 8.51 -13.46
N ARG A 53 -0.94 9.68 -12.89
CA ARG A 53 -1.93 10.72 -12.57
C ARG A 53 -2.64 11.20 -13.84
N ASP A 54 -1.86 11.54 -14.89
CA ASP A 54 -2.38 12.10 -16.15
C ASP A 54 -3.22 11.07 -16.90
N ALA A 55 -2.93 9.77 -16.74
CA ALA A 55 -3.77 8.68 -17.22
C ALA A 55 -5.08 8.51 -16.43
N GLY A 56 -5.26 9.23 -15.32
CA GLY A 56 -6.51 9.19 -14.55
C GLY A 56 -6.50 8.29 -13.32
N LEU A 57 -5.34 7.77 -12.88
CA LEU A 57 -5.24 7.00 -11.65
C LEU A 57 -5.78 7.79 -10.44
N LYS A 58 -6.63 7.17 -9.62
CA LYS A 58 -7.30 7.85 -8.50
C LYS A 58 -6.65 7.56 -7.14
N TYR A 59 -5.88 6.48 -7.03
CA TYR A 59 -5.22 6.07 -5.79
C TYR A 59 -4.10 5.07 -6.07
N ALA A 60 -2.98 5.24 -5.40
CA ALA A 60 -1.87 4.29 -5.37
C ALA A 60 -1.70 3.72 -3.95
N GLY A 61 -1.97 2.44 -3.77
CA GLY A 61 -1.64 1.72 -2.54
C GLY A 61 -0.26 1.11 -2.65
N VAL A 62 0.69 1.60 -1.86
CA VAL A 62 2.07 1.12 -1.85
C VAL A 62 2.28 0.16 -0.71
N SER A 63 2.88 -0.97 -1.00
CA SER A 63 3.10 -2.02 -0.02
C SER A 63 4.43 -1.82 0.72
N VAL A 64 4.34 -1.61 2.04
CA VAL A 64 5.48 -1.60 2.97
C VAL A 64 5.11 -2.50 4.14
N ASP A 65 5.90 -3.53 4.43
CA ASP A 65 5.55 -4.57 5.40
C ASP A 65 6.52 -4.64 6.59
N GLY A 66 7.11 -3.53 6.97
CA GLY A 66 8.01 -3.41 8.13
C GLY A 66 8.87 -2.16 8.07
N LEU A 67 9.65 -1.91 9.10
CA LEU A 67 10.76 -0.96 9.10
C LEU A 67 11.86 -1.42 8.12
N PRO A 68 12.84 -0.58 7.76
CA PRO A 68 13.76 -0.83 6.62
C PRO A 68 14.27 -2.25 6.48
N GLU A 69 15.01 -2.74 7.49
CA GLU A 69 15.63 -4.07 7.41
C GLU A 69 14.58 -5.19 7.30
N ARG A 70 13.48 -5.07 8.04
CA ARG A 70 12.41 -6.08 8.02
C ARG A 70 11.61 -6.06 6.73
N ASN A 71 11.37 -4.88 6.18
CA ASN A 71 10.70 -4.78 4.89
C ASN A 71 11.55 -5.41 3.78
N ASP A 72 12.85 -5.13 3.77
CA ASP A 72 13.79 -5.67 2.78
C ASP A 72 13.88 -7.20 2.89
N GLU A 73 13.96 -7.73 4.12
CA GLU A 73 13.88 -9.17 4.38
C GLU A 73 12.56 -9.77 3.88
N PHE A 74 11.42 -9.15 4.22
CA PHE A 74 10.08 -9.62 3.82
C PHE A 74 9.90 -9.61 2.31
N ARG A 75 10.42 -8.60 1.62
CA ARG A 75 10.37 -8.47 0.16
C ARG A 75 11.46 -9.27 -0.56
N GLY A 76 12.52 -9.68 0.14
CA GLY A 76 13.67 -10.38 -0.41
C GLY A 76 14.56 -9.52 -1.32
N VAL A 77 14.51 -8.19 -1.14
CA VAL A 77 15.25 -7.22 -1.96
C VAL A 77 15.80 -6.11 -1.07
N GLU A 78 17.13 -5.96 -1.04
CA GLU A 78 17.81 -4.86 -0.36
C GLU A 78 17.42 -3.51 -0.97
N GLY A 79 17.09 -2.53 -0.14
CA GLY A 79 16.65 -1.19 -0.57
C GLY A 79 15.19 -1.13 -1.05
N ALA A 80 14.40 -2.20 -0.87
CA ALA A 80 12.99 -2.21 -1.23
C ALA A 80 12.19 -1.18 -0.42
N PHE A 81 12.52 -0.99 0.87
CA PHE A 81 11.91 0.01 1.73
C PHE A 81 12.13 1.42 1.18
N ASP A 82 13.39 1.80 0.96
CA ASP A 82 13.74 3.12 0.44
C ASP A 82 13.12 3.36 -0.94
N GLY A 83 13.06 2.32 -1.77
CA GLY A 83 12.41 2.37 -3.08
C GLY A 83 10.90 2.64 -2.96
N ALA A 84 10.23 1.97 -2.03
CA ALA A 84 8.80 2.16 -1.78
C ALA A 84 8.49 3.54 -1.21
N VAL A 85 9.27 4.03 -0.24
CA VAL A 85 9.11 5.38 0.35
C VAL A 85 9.29 6.45 -0.72
N ARG A 86 10.38 6.38 -1.52
CA ARG A 86 10.54 7.30 -2.67
C ARG A 86 9.38 7.26 -3.65
N GLY A 87 8.82 6.07 -3.90
CA GLY A 87 7.63 5.91 -4.73
C GLY A 87 6.40 6.59 -4.14
N ILE A 88 6.21 6.54 -2.83
CA ILE A 88 5.16 7.27 -2.10
C ILE A 88 5.36 8.78 -2.26
N GLU A 89 6.56 9.28 -1.95
CA GLU A 89 6.91 10.71 -2.08
C GLU A 89 6.63 11.22 -3.50
N ASN A 90 7.09 10.50 -4.52
CA ASN A 90 6.85 10.84 -5.92
C ASN A 90 5.34 10.89 -6.28
N CYS A 91 4.54 9.98 -5.71
CA CYS A 91 3.08 10.02 -5.88
C CYS A 91 2.45 11.25 -5.21
N LEU A 92 2.83 11.54 -3.96
CA LEU A 92 2.33 12.70 -3.22
C LEU A 92 2.71 14.00 -3.93
N ASP A 93 3.96 14.15 -4.36
CA ASP A 93 4.45 15.31 -5.12
C ASP A 93 3.72 15.47 -6.47
N ALA A 94 3.33 14.36 -7.08
CA ALA A 94 2.50 14.39 -8.28
C ALA A 94 1.02 14.74 -7.99
N GLY A 95 0.59 14.81 -6.74
CA GLY A 95 -0.80 15.04 -6.34
C GLY A 95 -1.70 13.79 -6.44
N LEU A 96 -1.10 12.59 -6.49
CA LEU A 96 -1.83 11.33 -6.40
C LEU A 96 -2.19 11.03 -4.94
N LYS A 97 -3.44 10.63 -4.70
CA LYS A 97 -3.80 10.04 -3.41
C LYS A 97 -3.06 8.73 -3.22
N THR A 98 -2.33 8.65 -2.13
CA THR A 98 -1.43 7.51 -1.87
C THR A 98 -1.65 7.00 -0.46
N GLY A 99 -1.51 5.69 -0.28
CA GLY A 99 -1.64 5.09 1.04
C GLY A 99 -0.80 3.82 1.19
N LEU A 100 -0.61 3.43 2.44
CA LEU A 100 0.06 2.21 2.83
C LEU A 100 -0.83 0.99 2.63
N ARG A 101 -0.21 -0.10 2.20
CA ARG A 101 -0.74 -1.47 2.29
C ARG A 101 0.22 -2.30 3.13
N TYR A 102 -0.25 -2.79 4.27
CA TYR A 102 0.56 -3.53 5.24
C TYR A 102 -0.06 -4.88 5.53
N THR A 103 0.66 -5.97 5.27
CA THR A 103 0.23 -7.32 5.63
C THR A 103 0.81 -7.68 6.99
N ILE A 104 -0.04 -7.77 8.02
CA ILE A 104 0.41 -8.06 9.38
C ILE A 104 0.68 -9.55 9.54
N THR A 105 1.88 -9.88 10.00
CA THR A 105 2.34 -11.23 10.30
C THR A 105 3.04 -11.26 11.67
N GLU A 106 3.38 -12.43 12.19
CA GLU A 106 4.19 -12.55 13.43
C GLU A 106 5.56 -11.87 13.29
N ARG A 107 6.09 -11.82 12.06
CA ARG A 107 7.43 -11.28 11.79
C ARG A 107 7.50 -9.76 11.86
N ASN A 108 6.39 -9.06 11.55
CA ASN A 108 6.38 -7.61 11.42
C ASN A 108 5.37 -6.87 12.33
N ALA A 109 4.54 -7.60 13.08
CA ALA A 109 3.54 -6.99 13.95
C ALA A 109 4.12 -5.97 14.96
N ALA A 110 5.40 -6.11 15.32
CA ALA A 110 6.08 -5.17 16.22
C ALA A 110 6.41 -3.82 15.56
N ASP A 111 6.55 -3.77 14.24
CA ASP A 111 6.96 -2.58 13.49
C ASP A 111 5.77 -1.66 13.11
N LEU A 112 4.55 -2.13 13.36
CA LEU A 112 3.30 -1.50 12.89
C LEU A 112 3.23 0.00 13.19
N GLU A 113 3.43 0.39 14.43
CA GLU A 113 3.35 1.79 14.86
C GLU A 113 4.49 2.63 14.24
N GLY A 114 5.72 2.10 14.28
CA GLY A 114 6.87 2.80 13.71
C GLY A 114 6.75 3.04 12.19
N VAL A 115 6.12 2.11 11.45
CA VAL A 115 5.86 2.30 10.02
C VAL A 115 4.78 3.35 9.80
N VAL A 116 3.73 3.36 10.62
CA VAL A 116 2.66 4.37 10.51
C VAL A 116 3.18 5.75 10.87
N ASP A 117 3.94 5.88 11.97
CA ASP A 117 4.57 7.15 12.37
C ASP A 117 5.44 7.71 11.22
N LEU A 118 6.35 6.86 10.70
CA LEU A 118 7.26 7.26 9.63
C LEU A 118 6.52 7.71 8.36
N LEU A 119 5.48 6.98 7.95
CA LEU A 119 4.76 7.31 6.73
C LEU A 119 3.78 8.48 6.92
N THR A 120 3.30 8.72 8.15
CA THR A 120 2.56 9.94 8.48
C THR A 120 3.47 11.17 8.36
N ASP A 121 4.72 11.08 8.82
CA ASP A 121 5.72 12.16 8.65
C ASP A 121 6.01 12.44 7.15
N VAL A 122 5.92 11.44 6.28
CA VAL A 122 6.03 11.61 4.81
C VAL A 122 4.76 12.24 4.21
N GLY A 123 3.64 12.24 4.93
CA GLY A 123 2.37 12.82 4.48
C GLY A 123 1.34 11.79 4.02
N VAL A 124 1.52 10.52 4.36
CA VAL A 124 0.51 9.48 4.13
C VAL A 124 -0.57 9.57 5.20
N ASP A 125 -1.82 9.65 4.77
CA ASP A 125 -2.99 9.73 5.64
C ASP A 125 -3.89 8.47 5.59
N ARG A 126 -3.58 7.51 4.70
CA ARG A 126 -4.40 6.30 4.51
C ARG A 126 -3.57 5.03 4.67
N PHE A 127 -4.04 4.16 5.56
CA PHE A 127 -3.36 2.93 5.96
C PHE A 127 -4.31 1.74 5.84
N CYS A 128 -3.99 0.79 4.97
CA CYS A 128 -4.77 -0.43 4.77
C CYS A 128 -4.01 -1.61 5.37
N PHE A 129 -4.60 -2.24 6.38
CA PHE A 129 -4.03 -3.40 7.06
C PHE A 129 -4.71 -4.68 6.60
N TYR A 130 -3.90 -5.69 6.31
CA TYR A 130 -4.36 -6.99 5.82
C TYR A 130 -3.88 -8.11 6.72
N HIS A 131 -4.68 -9.15 6.83
CA HIS A 131 -4.19 -10.46 7.28
C HIS A 131 -3.47 -11.15 6.11
N LEU A 132 -2.60 -12.10 6.47
CA LEU A 132 -1.94 -12.93 5.47
C LEU A 132 -3.01 -13.69 4.66
N ASP A 133 -2.94 -13.55 3.34
CA ASP A 133 -3.71 -14.36 2.40
C ASP A 133 -2.84 -15.54 1.92
N TYR A 134 -3.41 -16.73 1.91
CA TYR A 134 -2.73 -17.96 1.51
C TYR A 134 -2.73 -18.18 -0.02
N GLY A 135 -2.77 -17.07 -0.78
CA GLY A 135 -2.64 -17.05 -2.22
C GLY A 135 -1.21 -16.68 -2.67
N GLY A 136 -0.75 -17.22 -3.80
CA GLY A 136 0.55 -16.89 -4.36
C GLY A 136 1.69 -17.16 -3.36
N ARG A 137 2.59 -16.17 -3.17
CA ARG A 137 3.71 -16.26 -2.22
C ARG A 137 3.29 -16.36 -0.75
N GLY A 138 2.05 -16.00 -0.42
CA GLY A 138 1.54 -16.16 0.94
C GLY A 138 1.51 -17.62 1.42
N THR A 139 1.47 -18.58 0.50
CA THR A 139 1.57 -20.01 0.83
C THR A 139 2.95 -20.42 1.37
N GLU A 140 3.98 -19.66 1.06
CA GLU A 140 5.37 -19.93 1.47
C GLU A 140 5.68 -19.43 2.88
N ILE A 141 4.81 -18.55 3.43
CA ILE A 141 4.99 -17.91 4.74
C ILE A 141 3.81 -18.14 5.68
N VAL A 142 3.06 -19.21 5.47
CA VAL A 142 1.90 -19.58 6.33
C VAL A 142 2.29 -19.70 7.80
N ASP A 143 3.50 -20.17 8.08
CA ASP A 143 4.04 -20.29 9.43
C ASP A 143 4.24 -18.93 10.15
N ALA A 144 4.23 -17.83 9.40
CA ALA A 144 4.31 -16.48 9.93
C ALA A 144 2.93 -15.84 10.19
N ASP A 145 1.83 -16.57 9.97
CA ASP A 145 0.51 -16.04 10.20
C ASP A 145 0.22 -15.89 11.70
N LEU A 146 -0.50 -14.83 12.03
CA LEU A 146 -0.89 -14.54 13.41
C LEU A 146 -1.88 -15.59 13.93
N SER A 147 -1.72 -16.01 15.19
CA SER A 147 -2.75 -16.77 15.88
C SER A 147 -4.06 -15.95 15.96
N PRO A 148 -5.24 -16.60 16.15
CA PRO A 148 -6.50 -15.86 16.31
C PRO A 148 -6.51 -14.85 17.45
N ALA A 149 -5.71 -15.10 18.51
CA ALA A 149 -5.57 -14.18 19.63
C ALA A 149 -4.69 -12.97 19.24
N ASP A 150 -3.60 -13.21 18.50
CA ASP A 150 -2.69 -12.17 18.04
C ASP A 150 -3.34 -11.28 16.97
N ARG A 151 -4.15 -11.86 16.08
CA ARG A 151 -4.96 -11.08 15.13
C ARG A 151 -5.87 -10.08 15.84
N ARG A 152 -6.58 -10.53 16.89
CA ARG A 152 -7.41 -9.62 17.70
C ARG A 152 -6.60 -8.51 18.34
N ARG A 153 -5.40 -8.83 18.86
CA ARG A 153 -4.49 -7.83 19.42
C ARG A 153 -4.01 -6.84 18.37
N ALA A 154 -3.66 -7.33 17.17
CA ALA A 154 -3.24 -6.47 16.08
C ALA A 154 -4.36 -5.51 15.65
N VAL A 155 -5.59 -5.99 15.46
CA VAL A 155 -6.74 -5.13 15.15
C VAL A 155 -6.99 -4.11 16.27
N GLN A 156 -6.90 -4.53 17.54
CA GLN A 156 -7.07 -3.60 18.67
C GLN A 156 -5.98 -2.50 18.65
N ARG A 157 -4.71 -2.87 18.39
CA ARG A 157 -3.61 -1.91 18.25
C ARG A 157 -3.87 -0.91 17.13
N VAL A 158 -4.33 -1.37 15.96
CA VAL A 158 -4.70 -0.46 14.85
C VAL A 158 -5.78 0.53 15.29
N CYS A 159 -6.85 0.04 15.95
CA CYS A 159 -7.93 0.91 16.44
C CYS A 159 -7.43 1.92 17.49
N ASP A 160 -6.58 1.49 18.41
CA ASP A 160 -6.06 2.34 19.49
C ASP A 160 -5.09 3.39 18.93
N MET A 161 -4.24 2.99 18.00
CA MET A 161 -3.34 3.88 17.27
C MET A 161 -4.13 4.93 16.47
N THR A 162 -5.11 4.52 15.68
CA THR A 162 -5.97 5.45 14.91
C THR A 162 -6.62 6.48 15.83
N ARG A 163 -7.16 6.03 16.97
CA ARG A 163 -7.74 6.93 17.97
C ARG A 163 -6.71 7.92 18.50
N ALA A 164 -5.49 7.45 18.83
CA ALA A 164 -4.42 8.31 19.33
C ALA A 164 -4.01 9.38 18.32
N TYR A 165 -3.99 9.08 17.01
CA TYR A 165 -3.76 10.08 15.96
C TYR A 165 -4.89 11.12 15.92
N HIS A 166 -6.14 10.69 15.92
CA HIS A 166 -7.29 11.62 15.92
C HIS A 166 -7.33 12.49 17.17
N ASP A 167 -6.97 11.95 18.35
CA ASP A 167 -6.89 12.73 19.60
C ASP A 167 -5.81 13.82 19.55
N ARG A 168 -4.77 13.65 18.71
CA ARG A 168 -3.75 14.66 18.42
C ARG A 168 -4.14 15.66 17.32
N GLY A 169 -5.30 15.45 16.69
CA GLY A 169 -5.79 16.29 15.60
C GLY A 169 -5.24 15.90 14.22
N GLU A 170 -4.66 14.70 14.10
CA GLU A 170 -4.17 14.16 12.85
C GLU A 170 -5.26 13.27 12.23
N GLU A 171 -5.67 13.57 11.00
CA GLU A 171 -6.70 12.81 10.30
C GLU A 171 -6.07 11.68 9.49
N ILE A 172 -6.05 10.46 10.03
CA ILE A 172 -5.67 9.25 9.29
C ILE A 172 -6.88 8.33 9.06
N GLU A 173 -6.89 7.61 7.93
CA GLU A 173 -7.83 6.54 7.63
C GLU A 173 -7.16 5.17 7.80
N THR A 174 -7.78 4.22 8.49
CA THR A 174 -7.29 2.85 8.68
C THR A 174 -8.33 1.81 8.35
#